data_c40efac8d4ca61b3e61898aedcf5a29a
#
_entry.id   c40efac8d4ca61b3e61898aedcf5a29a
#
_cell.length_a   1.000
_cell.length_b   1.000
_cell.length_c   1.000
_cell.angle_alpha   90.00
_cell.angle_beta   90.00
_cell.angle_gamma   90.00
#
_symmetry.space_group_name_H-M   'P 1'
#
loop_
_entity.id
_entity.type
_entity.pdbx_description
1 polymer ?
#
loop_
_entity_poly.entity_id
_entity_poly.type
_entity_poly.pdbx_seq_one_letter_code
_entity_poly.pdbx_strand_id
1 'polypeptide(L)'
;PKGVLMSGPPGTGKTLLAKAVAGEAGAPFYSISGSDFVEMFVGVGASRVRDLFEEGRRNAPCILFIDEIDAVGRSRGAGMGSGNDEREQTLNQLLVEMDGFDATEGIIVIASTNRSDVLDPALMRPGRFDRQVYVSLPDVRGREAILGVHAAKVRMASNVELRIIDRGTPGFSGADLRNLINEAALFAARSNRKEITLAELEWARDKVMMGPERKSMVMSEDERKTTAYHEAGHALVAIKT
;
A
#
# COMPACT_ATOMS: atom_id res chain seq x y z
N PRO A 1 -23.78 5.32 -1.38
CA PRO A 1 -23.20 4.10 -0.83
C PRO A 1 -22.84 4.29 0.64
N LYS A 2 -23.10 3.30 1.49
CA LYS A 2 -22.69 3.33 2.90
C LYS A 2 -21.21 2.97 3.04
N GLY A 3 -20.75 2.00 2.28
CA GLY A 3 -19.41 1.44 2.38
C GLY A 3 -18.72 1.28 1.04
N VAL A 4 -17.41 1.59 1.04
CA VAL A 4 -16.52 1.46 -0.11
C VAL A 4 -15.33 0.57 0.28
N LEU A 5 -15.10 -0.51 -0.45
CA LEU A 5 -13.91 -1.35 -0.30
C LEU A 5 -12.88 -0.97 -1.36
N MET A 6 -11.72 -0.50 -0.92
CA MET A 6 -10.56 -0.29 -1.79
C MET A 6 -9.64 -1.52 -1.73
N SER A 7 -9.41 -2.16 -2.86
CA SER A 7 -8.51 -3.30 -2.99
C SER A 7 -7.37 -2.98 -3.96
N GLY A 8 -6.27 -3.72 -3.88
CA GLY A 8 -5.16 -3.59 -4.80
C GLY A 8 -3.80 -3.85 -4.14
N PRO A 9 -2.72 -3.88 -4.93
CA PRO A 9 -1.37 -4.15 -4.42
C PRO A 9 -0.94 -3.20 -3.30
N PRO A 10 -0.03 -3.62 -2.42
CA PRO A 10 0.51 -2.73 -1.38
C PRO A 10 1.25 -1.55 -2.02
N GLY A 11 1.27 -0.42 -1.30
CA GLY A 11 2.00 0.78 -1.75
C GLY A 11 1.35 1.58 -2.88
N THR A 12 0.14 1.22 -3.34
CA THR A 12 -0.59 1.94 -4.40
C THR A 12 -1.25 3.24 -3.95
N GLY A 13 -1.25 3.53 -2.64
CA GLY A 13 -1.76 4.79 -2.10
C GLY A 13 -3.22 4.77 -1.66
N LYS A 14 -3.80 3.60 -1.37
CA LYS A 14 -5.20 3.46 -0.90
C LYS A 14 -5.54 4.38 0.27
N THR A 15 -4.71 4.37 1.30
CA THR A 15 -4.87 5.24 2.48
C THR A 15 -4.78 6.73 2.13
N LEU A 16 -3.88 7.11 1.21
CA LEU A 16 -3.75 8.49 0.73
C LEU A 16 -4.99 8.93 -0.07
N LEU A 17 -5.53 8.02 -0.89
CA LEU A 17 -6.74 8.28 -1.66
C LEU A 17 -7.94 8.51 -0.74
N ALA A 18 -8.10 7.69 0.31
CA ALA A 18 -9.17 7.88 1.29
C ALA A 18 -9.06 9.23 2.01
N LYS A 19 -7.85 9.64 2.39
CA LYS A 19 -7.58 10.97 2.98
C LYS A 19 -7.88 12.11 2.01
N ALA A 20 -7.54 11.93 0.73
CA ALA A 20 -7.81 12.94 -0.30
C ALA A 20 -9.32 13.11 -0.53
N VAL A 21 -10.08 12.01 -0.53
CA VAL A 21 -11.55 12.04 -0.62
C VAL A 21 -12.15 12.81 0.55
N ALA A 22 -11.68 12.58 1.78
CA ALA A 22 -12.15 13.31 2.95
C ALA A 22 -11.80 14.80 2.88
N GLY A 23 -10.58 15.13 2.44
CA GLY A 23 -10.15 16.52 2.26
C GLY A 23 -10.98 17.25 1.20
N GLU A 24 -11.26 16.62 0.07
CA GLU A 24 -12.09 17.19 -1.00
C GLU A 24 -13.56 17.35 -0.56
N ALA A 25 -14.07 16.42 0.23
CA ALA A 25 -15.41 16.49 0.79
C ALA A 25 -15.54 17.48 1.96
N GLY A 26 -14.41 17.98 2.51
CA GLY A 26 -14.40 18.81 3.72
C GLY A 26 -14.94 18.08 4.97
N ALA A 27 -14.87 16.74 4.98
CA ALA A 27 -15.43 15.90 6.04
C ALA A 27 -14.35 15.43 7.04
N PRO A 28 -14.66 15.32 8.33
CA PRO A 28 -13.79 14.69 9.31
C PRO A 28 -13.39 13.28 8.90
N PHE A 29 -12.13 12.90 9.17
CA PHE A 29 -11.55 11.61 8.79
C PHE A 29 -11.04 10.88 10.03
N TYR A 30 -11.66 9.77 10.36
CA TYR A 30 -11.26 8.89 11.47
C TYR A 30 -10.67 7.62 10.87
N SER A 31 -9.47 7.25 11.29
CA SER A 31 -8.78 6.07 10.73
C SER A 31 -8.32 5.13 11.83
N ILE A 32 -8.52 3.85 11.59
CA ILE A 32 -8.02 2.75 12.40
C ILE A 32 -7.43 1.67 11.50
N SER A 33 -6.46 0.92 12.02
CA SER A 33 -5.97 -0.28 11.36
C SER A 33 -6.79 -1.50 11.78
N GLY A 34 -7.07 -2.41 10.84
CA GLY A 34 -7.69 -3.69 11.16
C GLY A 34 -6.87 -4.51 12.17
N SER A 35 -5.55 -4.32 12.21
CA SER A 35 -4.68 -4.92 13.22
C SER A 35 -4.96 -4.42 14.65
N ASP A 36 -5.44 -3.18 14.79
CA ASP A 36 -5.76 -2.60 16.10
C ASP A 36 -7.00 -3.24 16.75
N PHE A 37 -7.78 -3.96 15.96
CA PHE A 37 -8.92 -4.74 16.44
C PHE A 37 -8.53 -6.15 16.91
N VAL A 38 -7.33 -6.63 16.54
CA VAL A 38 -6.86 -7.97 16.88
C VAL A 38 -5.96 -7.86 18.11
N GLU A 39 -6.56 -8.03 19.29
CA GLU A 39 -5.83 -8.04 20.55
C GLU A 39 -5.91 -9.41 21.23
N MET A 40 -5.05 -9.65 22.23
CA MET A 40 -5.03 -10.93 22.98
C MET A 40 -6.21 -11.06 23.96
N PHE A 41 -6.95 -9.98 24.23
CA PHE A 41 -8.05 -9.98 25.19
C PHE A 41 -9.40 -10.03 24.49
N VAL A 42 -10.21 -11.02 24.86
CA VAL A 42 -11.55 -11.23 24.29
C VAL A 42 -12.45 -10.01 24.47
N GLY A 43 -13.06 -9.56 23.39
CA GLY A 43 -14.03 -8.47 23.37
C GLY A 43 -13.47 -7.07 23.20
N VAL A 44 -12.16 -6.87 23.26
CA VAL A 44 -11.53 -5.54 23.05
C VAL A 44 -11.71 -5.07 21.62
N GLY A 45 -11.51 -5.95 20.63
CA GLY A 45 -11.71 -5.62 19.22
C GLY A 45 -13.14 -5.17 18.91
N ALA A 46 -14.14 -5.90 19.43
CA ALA A 46 -15.55 -5.55 19.27
C ALA A 46 -15.90 -4.21 19.94
N SER A 47 -15.27 -3.89 21.09
CA SER A 47 -15.46 -2.58 21.74
C SER A 47 -14.91 -1.44 20.90
N ARG A 48 -13.69 -1.60 20.35
CA ARG A 48 -13.07 -0.58 19.47
C ARG A 48 -13.89 -0.33 18.19
N VAL A 49 -14.50 -1.37 17.63
CA VAL A 49 -15.42 -1.20 16.50
C VAL A 49 -16.60 -0.32 16.92
N ARG A 50 -17.25 -0.58 18.06
CA ARG A 50 -18.35 0.25 18.57
C ARG A 50 -17.90 1.69 18.79
N ASP A 51 -16.76 1.90 19.45
CA ASP A 51 -16.23 3.23 19.75
C ASP A 51 -15.98 4.04 18.46
N LEU A 52 -15.44 3.40 17.41
CA LEU A 52 -15.22 4.03 16.10
C LEU A 52 -16.55 4.51 15.48
N PHE A 53 -17.58 3.66 15.48
CA PHE A 53 -18.88 4.03 14.91
C PHE A 53 -19.65 5.03 15.76
N GLU A 54 -19.52 4.99 17.09
CA GLU A 54 -20.06 6.02 17.98
C GLU A 54 -19.40 7.38 17.73
N GLU A 55 -18.08 7.41 17.56
CA GLU A 55 -17.35 8.63 17.22
C GLU A 55 -17.83 9.18 15.86
N GLY A 56 -18.05 8.30 14.87
CA GLY A 56 -18.62 8.65 13.59
C GLY A 56 -20.01 9.27 13.73
N ARG A 57 -20.90 8.68 14.52
CA ARG A 57 -22.25 9.22 14.76
C ARG A 57 -22.24 10.58 15.43
N ARG A 58 -21.31 10.81 16.36
CA ARG A 58 -21.18 12.10 17.06
C ARG A 58 -20.68 13.22 16.13
N ASN A 59 -19.90 12.88 15.10
CA ASN A 59 -19.23 13.85 14.24
C ASN A 59 -19.70 13.77 12.78
N ALA A 60 -20.89 13.25 12.54
CA ALA A 60 -21.46 13.20 11.20
C ALA A 60 -21.76 14.64 10.66
N PRO A 61 -21.51 14.92 9.37
CA PRO A 61 -21.05 14.00 8.34
C PRO A 61 -19.53 13.70 8.42
N CYS A 62 -19.12 12.43 8.32
CA CYS A 62 -17.71 12.04 8.43
C CYS A 62 -17.38 10.81 7.59
N ILE A 63 -16.06 10.55 7.45
CA ILE A 63 -15.52 9.35 6.82
C ILE A 63 -14.80 8.51 7.88
N LEU A 64 -15.23 7.26 8.02
CA LEU A 64 -14.55 6.24 8.82
C LEU A 64 -13.67 5.40 7.88
N PHE A 65 -12.38 5.29 8.17
CA PHE A 65 -11.45 4.53 7.37
C PHE A 65 -10.85 3.36 8.15
N ILE A 66 -11.01 2.15 7.61
CA ILE A 66 -10.46 0.93 8.19
C ILE A 66 -9.37 0.41 7.24
N ASP A 67 -8.10 0.59 7.62
CA ASP A 67 -6.98 0.05 6.85
C ASP A 67 -6.76 -1.42 7.19
N GLU A 68 -6.27 -2.22 6.24
CA GLU A 68 -5.97 -3.64 6.42
C GLU A 68 -7.15 -4.44 7.03
N ILE A 69 -8.35 -4.25 6.47
CA ILE A 69 -9.57 -4.91 6.98
C ILE A 69 -9.45 -6.44 6.96
N ASP A 70 -8.57 -7.01 6.15
CA ASP A 70 -8.28 -8.44 6.10
C ASP A 70 -7.67 -9.01 7.40
N ALA A 71 -7.20 -8.15 8.31
CA ALA A 71 -6.78 -8.59 9.63
C ALA A 71 -7.95 -9.17 10.45
N VAL A 72 -9.16 -8.61 10.31
CA VAL A 72 -10.38 -9.06 11.01
C VAL A 72 -11.40 -9.71 10.07
N GLY A 73 -11.43 -9.31 8.82
CA GLY A 73 -12.44 -9.68 7.84
C GLY A 73 -12.21 -10.99 7.10
N ARG A 74 -11.33 -11.88 7.53
CA ARG A 74 -11.08 -13.17 6.87
C ARG A 74 -12.26 -14.12 6.97
N SER A 75 -12.48 -14.86 5.88
CA SER A 75 -13.52 -15.90 5.82
C SER A 75 -13.28 -17.01 6.84
N ARG A 76 -14.39 -17.56 7.37
CA ARG A 76 -14.43 -18.63 8.35
C ARG A 76 -13.84 -19.92 7.76
N GLY A 77 -12.89 -20.55 8.45
CA GLY A 77 -12.43 -21.89 8.06
C GLY A 77 -10.93 -22.14 7.99
N ALA A 78 -10.06 -21.17 8.25
CA ALA A 78 -8.62 -21.32 8.08
C ALA A 78 -7.84 -21.34 9.42
N GLY A 79 -8.25 -22.13 10.41
CA GLY A 79 -7.42 -22.37 11.59
C GLY A 79 -8.18 -22.75 12.86
N MET A 80 -7.77 -23.83 13.51
CA MET A 80 -8.21 -24.21 14.86
C MET A 80 -7.32 -23.49 15.89
N GLY A 81 -7.85 -22.43 16.55
CA GLY A 81 -7.14 -21.75 17.65
C GLY A 81 -7.96 -20.63 18.28
N SER A 82 -7.74 -20.34 19.55
CA SER A 82 -8.49 -19.36 20.38
C SER A 82 -8.45 -17.91 19.83
N GLY A 83 -7.53 -17.58 18.93
CA GLY A 83 -7.48 -16.27 18.25
C GLY A 83 -8.51 -16.09 17.13
N ASN A 84 -9.21 -17.16 16.73
CA ASN A 84 -10.28 -17.07 15.72
C ASN A 84 -11.58 -16.56 16.30
N ASP A 85 -11.90 -16.91 17.55
CA ASP A 85 -13.16 -16.53 18.20
C ASP A 85 -13.25 -15.01 18.38
N GLU A 86 -12.14 -14.36 18.74
CA GLU A 86 -12.09 -12.91 18.90
C GLU A 86 -12.24 -12.17 17.56
N ARG A 87 -11.54 -12.65 16.53
CA ARG A 87 -11.68 -12.07 15.18
C ARG A 87 -13.10 -12.22 14.66
N GLU A 88 -13.72 -13.37 14.88
CA GLU A 88 -15.10 -13.62 14.47
C GLU A 88 -16.08 -12.73 15.25
N GLN A 89 -15.86 -12.52 16.55
CA GLN A 89 -16.65 -11.60 17.35
C GLN A 89 -16.50 -10.15 16.86
N THR A 90 -15.30 -9.73 16.55
CA THR A 90 -14.99 -8.41 16.00
C THR A 90 -15.60 -8.19 14.63
N LEU A 91 -15.49 -9.19 13.74
CA LEU A 91 -16.14 -9.17 12.43
C LEU A 91 -17.67 -9.07 12.58
N ASN A 92 -18.28 -9.88 13.44
CA ASN A 92 -19.72 -9.84 13.68
C ASN A 92 -20.15 -8.47 14.21
N GLN A 93 -19.38 -7.86 15.12
CA GLN A 93 -19.65 -6.50 15.58
C GLN A 93 -19.57 -5.48 14.45
N LEU A 94 -18.55 -5.57 13.58
CA LEU A 94 -18.43 -4.71 12.40
C LEU A 94 -19.65 -4.83 11.47
N LEU A 95 -20.12 -6.05 11.23
CA LEU A 95 -21.31 -6.29 10.43
C LEU A 95 -22.56 -5.68 11.06
N VAL A 96 -22.71 -5.80 12.39
CA VAL A 96 -23.82 -5.18 13.16
C VAL A 96 -23.79 -3.68 13.05
N GLU A 97 -22.61 -3.05 13.23
CA GLU A 97 -22.48 -1.59 13.11
C GLU A 97 -22.77 -1.11 11.68
N MET A 98 -22.27 -1.84 10.66
CA MET A 98 -22.54 -1.52 9.25
C MET A 98 -24.03 -1.62 8.91
N ASP A 99 -24.75 -2.55 9.49
CA ASP A 99 -26.20 -2.70 9.28
C ASP A 99 -27.00 -1.69 10.12
N GLY A 100 -26.44 -1.22 11.22
CA GLY A 100 -27.10 -0.40 12.22
C GLY A 100 -27.18 1.10 11.93
N PHE A 101 -26.60 1.61 10.83
CA PHE A 101 -26.75 3.02 10.43
C PHE A 101 -27.32 3.16 9.03
N ASP A 102 -28.00 4.27 8.78
CA ASP A 102 -28.58 4.58 7.48
C ASP A 102 -27.68 5.51 6.65
N ALA A 103 -27.77 5.43 5.30
CA ALA A 103 -27.03 6.29 4.39
C ALA A 103 -27.35 7.79 4.60
N THR A 104 -28.48 8.10 5.23
CA THR A 104 -28.93 9.46 5.59
C THR A 104 -28.20 10.06 6.78
N GLU A 105 -27.52 9.26 7.60
CA GLU A 105 -26.75 9.73 8.75
C GLU A 105 -25.44 10.47 8.38
N GLY A 106 -25.08 10.47 7.09
CA GLY A 106 -23.90 11.17 6.61
C GLY A 106 -22.57 10.49 6.92
N ILE A 107 -22.59 9.22 7.34
CA ILE A 107 -21.38 8.43 7.60
C ILE A 107 -21.05 7.60 6.35
N ILE A 108 -19.80 7.67 5.90
CA ILE A 108 -19.29 6.81 4.83
C ILE A 108 -18.13 5.99 5.42
N VAL A 109 -18.23 4.67 5.30
CA VAL A 109 -17.16 3.75 5.73
C VAL A 109 -16.31 3.36 4.52
N ILE A 110 -15.03 3.65 4.57
CA ILE A 110 -14.07 3.21 3.55
C ILE A 110 -13.15 2.16 4.19
N ALA A 111 -13.05 0.99 3.60
CA ALA A 111 -12.07 -0.01 4.01
C ALA A 111 -11.01 -0.22 2.93
N SER A 112 -9.80 -0.60 3.34
CA SER A 112 -8.75 -0.99 2.42
C SER A 112 -8.22 -2.38 2.73
N THR A 113 -7.81 -3.10 1.67
CA THR A 113 -7.14 -4.39 1.77
C THR A 113 -6.15 -4.61 0.63
N ASN A 114 -5.10 -5.36 0.90
CA ASN A 114 -4.21 -5.87 -0.14
C ASN A 114 -4.67 -7.25 -0.66
N ARG A 115 -5.63 -7.90 0.03
CA ARG A 115 -6.08 -9.26 -0.22
C ARG A 115 -7.60 -9.38 -0.15
N SER A 116 -8.28 -8.92 -1.18
CA SER A 116 -9.75 -9.05 -1.28
C SER A 116 -10.23 -10.50 -1.38
N ASP A 117 -9.34 -11.41 -1.83
CA ASP A 117 -9.60 -12.85 -1.99
C ASP A 117 -9.87 -13.59 -0.67
N VAL A 118 -9.37 -13.07 0.45
CA VAL A 118 -9.51 -13.71 1.78
C VAL A 118 -10.66 -13.17 2.60
N LEU A 119 -11.34 -12.11 2.14
CA LEU A 119 -12.42 -11.48 2.89
C LEU A 119 -13.68 -12.33 2.97
N ASP A 120 -14.37 -12.24 4.10
CA ASP A 120 -15.68 -12.87 4.27
C ASP A 120 -16.70 -12.23 3.31
N PRO A 121 -17.39 -13.03 2.48
CA PRO A 121 -18.41 -12.54 1.56
C PRO A 121 -19.52 -11.71 2.23
N ALA A 122 -19.76 -11.90 3.52
CA ALA A 122 -20.74 -11.13 4.27
C ALA A 122 -20.40 -9.62 4.32
N LEU A 123 -19.13 -9.25 4.24
CA LEU A 123 -18.71 -7.84 4.18
C LEU A 123 -19.14 -7.16 2.87
N MET A 124 -19.22 -7.91 1.77
CA MET A 124 -19.48 -7.38 0.43
C MET A 124 -20.96 -7.42 0.05
N ARG A 125 -21.86 -7.76 1.00
CA ARG A 125 -23.30 -7.76 0.75
C ARG A 125 -23.83 -6.33 0.58
N PRO A 126 -24.93 -6.16 -0.21
CA PRO A 126 -25.62 -4.87 -0.32
C PRO A 126 -25.93 -4.26 1.05
N GLY A 127 -25.70 -2.95 1.19
CA GLY A 127 -25.87 -2.22 2.45
C GLY A 127 -24.64 -2.21 3.36
N ARG A 128 -23.54 -2.88 2.96
CA ARG A 128 -22.23 -2.85 3.63
C ARG A 128 -21.18 -2.29 2.68
N PHE A 129 -20.11 -3.03 2.34
CA PHE A 129 -19.13 -2.62 1.32
C PHE A 129 -19.64 -2.99 -0.08
N ASP A 130 -20.70 -2.33 -0.50
CA ASP A 130 -21.38 -2.60 -1.78
C ASP A 130 -20.68 -1.94 -2.99
N ARG A 131 -19.73 -1.05 -2.74
CA ARG A 131 -18.87 -0.46 -3.76
C ARG A 131 -17.44 -0.96 -3.62
N GLN A 132 -16.91 -1.50 -4.71
CA GLN A 132 -15.54 -1.99 -4.77
C GLN A 132 -14.74 -1.14 -5.76
N VAL A 133 -13.59 -0.65 -5.31
CA VAL A 133 -12.65 0.15 -6.11
C VAL A 133 -11.31 -0.56 -6.12
N TYR A 134 -10.86 -0.96 -7.29
CA TYR A 134 -9.52 -1.55 -7.44
C TYR A 134 -8.51 -0.46 -7.76
N VAL A 135 -7.51 -0.29 -6.89
CA VAL A 135 -6.42 0.66 -7.04
C VAL A 135 -5.21 -0.09 -7.62
N SER A 136 -5.05 0.02 -8.94
CA SER A 136 -3.95 -0.63 -9.67
C SER A 136 -2.60 0.04 -9.42
N LEU A 137 -1.53 -0.64 -9.84
CA LEU A 137 -0.22 -0.02 -9.96
C LEU A 137 -0.29 1.14 -10.97
N PRO A 138 0.52 2.20 -10.75
CA PRO A 138 0.52 3.36 -11.64
C PRO A 138 1.06 3.00 -13.03
N ASP A 139 0.45 3.55 -14.06
CA ASP A 139 0.97 3.54 -15.43
C ASP A 139 2.21 4.46 -15.55
N VAL A 140 2.80 4.55 -16.74
CA VAL A 140 3.99 5.38 -17.00
C VAL A 140 3.77 6.83 -16.57
N ARG A 141 2.64 7.44 -16.95
CA ARG A 141 2.32 8.83 -16.59
C ARG A 141 2.10 9.00 -15.09
N GLY A 142 1.44 8.03 -14.47
CA GLY A 142 1.25 7.99 -13.02
C GLY A 142 2.58 7.90 -12.27
N ARG A 143 3.52 7.07 -12.74
CA ARG A 143 4.86 6.98 -12.15
C ARG A 143 5.65 8.28 -12.29
N GLU A 144 5.63 8.93 -13.47
CA GLU A 144 6.26 10.23 -13.69
C GLU A 144 5.72 11.28 -12.70
N ALA A 145 4.38 11.35 -12.55
CA ALA A 145 3.75 12.28 -11.62
C ALA A 145 4.12 12.00 -10.15
N ILE A 146 4.14 10.73 -9.73
CA ILE A 146 4.54 10.32 -8.38
C ILE A 146 6.01 10.65 -8.12
N LEU A 147 6.90 10.36 -9.06
CA LEU A 147 8.31 10.74 -8.97
C LEU A 147 8.46 12.24 -8.82
N GLY A 148 7.72 13.04 -9.61
CA GLY A 148 7.73 14.50 -9.51
C GLY A 148 7.34 15.02 -8.12
N VAL A 149 6.29 14.45 -7.52
CA VAL A 149 5.85 14.80 -6.16
C VAL A 149 6.92 14.51 -5.10
N HIS A 150 7.63 13.39 -5.23
CA HIS A 150 8.69 13.03 -4.27
C HIS A 150 10.01 13.77 -4.56
N ALA A 151 10.33 14.00 -5.83
CA ALA A 151 11.50 14.76 -6.26
C ALA A 151 11.46 16.22 -5.80
N ALA A 152 10.29 16.84 -5.76
CA ALA A 152 10.11 18.21 -5.26
C ALA A 152 10.52 18.40 -3.77
N LYS A 153 10.66 17.32 -3.01
CA LYS A 153 11.04 17.35 -1.58
C LYS A 153 12.54 17.22 -1.34
N VAL A 154 13.32 17.00 -2.39
CA VAL A 154 14.78 16.77 -2.31
C VAL A 154 15.51 17.67 -3.31
N ARG A 155 16.81 17.87 -3.10
CA ARG A 155 17.62 18.62 -4.06
C ARG A 155 18.01 17.74 -5.24
N MET A 156 17.44 18.04 -6.40
CA MET A 156 17.79 17.41 -7.67
C MET A 156 18.69 18.31 -8.49
N ALA A 157 19.64 17.72 -9.21
CA ALA A 157 20.41 18.44 -10.23
C ALA A 157 19.50 18.85 -11.39
N SER A 158 19.73 20.02 -11.96
CA SER A 158 18.85 20.64 -12.99
C SER A 158 18.76 19.85 -14.29
N ASN A 159 19.70 18.95 -14.54
CA ASN A 159 19.79 18.11 -15.75
C ASN A 159 19.15 16.72 -15.57
N VAL A 160 18.46 16.46 -14.46
CA VAL A 160 17.83 15.16 -14.22
C VAL A 160 16.47 15.08 -14.95
N GLU A 161 16.35 14.14 -15.86
CA GLU A 161 15.12 13.81 -16.53
C GLU A 161 14.44 12.60 -15.84
N LEU A 162 13.38 12.85 -15.07
CA LEU A 162 12.65 11.80 -14.35
C LEU A 162 12.01 10.76 -15.31
N ARG A 163 11.77 11.14 -16.57
CA ARG A 163 11.26 10.23 -17.62
C ARG A 163 12.18 9.05 -17.92
N ILE A 164 13.46 9.17 -17.67
CA ILE A 164 14.41 8.06 -17.84
C ILE A 164 14.15 7.03 -16.75
N ILE A 165 13.89 7.49 -15.54
CA ILE A 165 13.64 6.64 -14.37
C ILE A 165 12.27 5.99 -14.45
N ASP A 166 11.22 6.71 -14.88
CA ASP A 166 9.87 6.15 -14.96
C ASP A 166 9.79 4.98 -15.96
N ARG A 167 10.50 5.09 -17.10
CA ARG A 167 10.61 4.02 -18.11
C ARG A 167 11.35 2.81 -17.57
N GLY A 168 12.33 3.03 -16.71
CA GLY A 168 13.12 1.98 -16.07
C GLY A 168 12.47 1.34 -14.83
N THR A 169 11.25 1.73 -14.45
CA THR A 169 10.57 1.25 -13.23
C THR A 169 9.20 0.61 -13.50
N PRO A 170 9.08 -0.33 -14.49
CA PRO A 170 7.82 -1.02 -14.71
C PRO A 170 7.41 -1.82 -13.45
N GLY A 171 6.12 -1.77 -13.10
CA GLY A 171 5.60 -2.52 -11.94
C GLY A 171 5.86 -1.89 -10.57
N PHE A 172 6.52 -0.74 -10.49
CA PHE A 172 6.73 -0.04 -9.22
C PHE A 172 5.42 0.56 -8.71
N SER A 173 5.18 0.38 -7.42
CA SER A 173 4.13 1.08 -6.68
C SER A 173 4.57 2.50 -6.32
N GLY A 174 3.64 3.31 -5.83
CA GLY A 174 3.96 4.64 -5.30
C GLY A 174 4.94 4.60 -4.12
N ALA A 175 4.87 3.56 -3.29
CA ALA A 175 5.81 3.35 -2.19
C ALA A 175 7.22 3.01 -2.68
N ASP A 176 7.36 2.20 -3.74
CA ASP A 176 8.65 1.86 -4.33
C ASP A 176 9.32 3.10 -4.95
N LEU A 177 8.55 3.92 -5.66
CA LEU A 177 9.04 5.17 -6.25
C LEU A 177 9.49 6.18 -5.18
N ARG A 178 8.73 6.29 -4.07
CA ARG A 178 9.15 7.07 -2.91
C ARG A 178 10.45 6.55 -2.32
N ASN A 179 10.55 5.23 -2.15
CA ASN A 179 11.76 4.58 -1.63
C ASN A 179 12.96 4.81 -2.54
N LEU A 180 12.78 4.73 -3.87
CA LEU A 180 13.82 5.03 -4.86
C LEU A 180 14.40 6.43 -4.66
N ILE A 181 13.56 7.45 -4.56
CA ILE A 181 14.01 8.83 -4.31
C ILE A 181 14.76 8.94 -2.98
N ASN A 182 14.26 8.29 -1.92
CA ASN A 182 14.91 8.28 -0.61
C ASN A 182 16.30 7.60 -0.66
N GLU A 183 16.40 6.45 -1.32
CA GLU A 183 17.68 5.74 -1.47
C GLU A 183 18.68 6.54 -2.29
N ALA A 184 18.24 7.22 -3.36
CA ALA A 184 19.09 8.11 -4.13
C ALA A 184 19.62 9.29 -3.28
N ALA A 185 18.77 9.88 -2.44
CA ALA A 185 19.16 10.94 -1.52
C ALA A 185 20.19 10.45 -0.49
N LEU A 186 19.98 9.27 0.09
CA LEU A 186 20.91 8.65 1.03
C LEU A 186 22.27 8.35 0.36
N PHE A 187 22.26 7.87 -0.88
CA PHE A 187 23.48 7.58 -1.62
C PHE A 187 24.26 8.87 -1.97
N ALA A 188 23.57 9.92 -2.41
CA ALA A 188 24.16 11.22 -2.65
C ALA A 188 24.83 11.78 -1.37
N ALA A 189 24.12 11.71 -0.23
CA ALA A 189 24.64 12.15 1.06
C ALA A 189 25.90 11.37 1.50
N ARG A 190 25.90 10.04 1.33
CA ARG A 190 27.07 9.18 1.62
C ARG A 190 28.28 9.53 0.76
N SER A 191 28.05 9.98 -0.48
CA SER A 191 29.07 10.41 -1.43
C SER A 191 29.45 11.89 -1.29
N ASN A 192 29.02 12.56 -0.21
CA ASN A 192 29.19 14.00 0.03
C ASN A 192 28.71 14.89 -1.13
N ARG A 193 27.72 14.45 -1.87
CA ARG A 193 27.08 15.24 -2.94
C ARG A 193 25.93 16.07 -2.36
N LYS A 194 25.78 17.29 -2.86
CA LYS A 194 24.72 18.22 -2.41
C LYS A 194 23.40 18.05 -3.15
N GLU A 195 23.42 17.37 -4.28
CA GLU A 195 22.30 17.19 -5.19
C GLU A 195 22.27 15.75 -5.72
N ILE A 196 21.08 15.27 -6.02
CA ILE A 196 20.87 13.95 -6.62
C ILE A 196 21.00 14.11 -8.13
N THR A 197 21.88 13.32 -8.74
CA THR A 197 22.03 13.24 -10.20
C THR A 197 21.34 11.98 -10.74
N LEU A 198 21.32 11.81 -12.06
CA LEU A 198 20.79 10.63 -12.70
C LEU A 198 21.51 9.34 -12.23
N ALA A 199 22.80 9.40 -11.99
CA ALA A 199 23.59 8.25 -11.53
C ALA A 199 23.14 7.72 -10.16
N GLU A 200 22.79 8.60 -9.20
CA GLU A 200 22.26 8.16 -7.91
C GLU A 200 20.86 7.56 -8.05
N LEU A 201 20.04 8.09 -8.96
CA LEU A 201 18.71 7.55 -9.22
C LEU A 201 18.77 6.17 -9.89
N GLU A 202 19.67 5.97 -10.86
CA GLU A 202 19.87 4.67 -11.50
C GLU A 202 20.39 3.64 -10.50
N TRP A 203 21.37 4.00 -9.69
CA TRP A 203 21.85 3.14 -8.60
C TRP A 203 20.73 2.77 -7.62
N ALA A 204 19.90 3.74 -7.22
CA ALA A 204 18.79 3.51 -6.32
C ALA A 204 17.73 2.61 -6.94
N ARG A 205 17.43 2.79 -8.24
CA ARG A 205 16.54 1.91 -9.01
C ARG A 205 17.02 0.47 -8.95
N ASP A 206 18.28 0.24 -9.29
CA ASP A 206 18.87 -1.09 -9.32
C ASP A 206 18.87 -1.73 -7.94
N LYS A 207 19.16 -0.96 -6.88
CA LYS A 207 19.08 -1.42 -5.49
C LYS A 207 17.65 -1.81 -5.08
N VAL A 208 16.63 -1.03 -5.47
CA VAL A 208 15.22 -1.34 -5.15
C VAL A 208 14.74 -2.57 -5.90
N MET A 209 15.17 -2.75 -7.16
CA MET A 209 14.79 -3.90 -8.00
C MET A 209 15.48 -5.20 -7.57
N MET A 210 16.78 -5.15 -7.32
CA MET A 210 17.61 -6.34 -7.10
C MET A 210 17.93 -6.62 -5.63
N GLY A 211 17.59 -5.67 -4.74
CA GLY A 211 17.98 -5.72 -3.34
C GLY A 211 19.41 -5.22 -3.10
N PRO A 212 19.87 -5.23 -1.83
CA PRO A 212 21.21 -4.77 -1.49
C PRO A 212 22.28 -5.68 -2.10
N GLU A 213 23.35 -5.07 -2.60
CA GLU A 213 24.53 -5.77 -3.14
C GLU A 213 25.12 -6.73 -2.10
N ARG A 214 25.27 -7.99 -2.44
CA ARG A 214 25.88 -9.01 -1.57
C ARG A 214 27.42 -8.94 -1.63
N LYS A 215 28.01 -7.97 -0.94
CA LYS A 215 29.48 -7.77 -0.91
C LYS A 215 30.27 -8.91 -0.27
N SER A 216 29.60 -9.77 0.50
CA SER A 216 30.23 -10.92 1.18
C SER A 216 30.30 -12.20 0.35
N MET A 217 29.74 -12.19 -0.86
CA MET A 217 29.72 -13.37 -1.71
C MET A 217 31.02 -13.43 -2.54
N VAL A 218 31.97 -14.22 -2.09
CA VAL A 218 33.21 -14.50 -2.82
C VAL A 218 32.89 -15.57 -3.86
N MET A 219 32.72 -15.15 -5.11
CA MET A 219 32.61 -16.09 -6.25
C MET A 219 34.01 -16.48 -6.72
N SER A 220 34.21 -17.77 -6.99
CA SER A 220 35.41 -18.23 -7.66
C SER A 220 35.53 -17.68 -9.09
N GLU A 221 36.73 -17.66 -9.65
CA GLU A 221 36.90 -17.15 -11.03
C GLU A 221 36.10 -17.95 -12.07
N ASP A 222 35.96 -19.26 -11.88
CA ASP A 222 35.19 -20.12 -12.77
C ASP A 222 33.69 -19.88 -12.66
N GLU A 223 33.15 -19.65 -11.46
CA GLU A 223 31.75 -19.24 -11.26
C GLU A 223 31.48 -17.87 -11.91
N ARG A 224 32.41 -16.92 -11.78
CA ARG A 224 32.27 -15.59 -12.41
C ARG A 224 32.24 -15.71 -13.94
N LYS A 225 33.11 -16.52 -14.55
CA LYS A 225 33.09 -16.77 -15.99
C LYS A 225 31.79 -17.44 -16.43
N THR A 226 31.37 -18.49 -15.74
CA THR A 226 30.13 -19.21 -16.07
C THR A 226 28.92 -18.31 -16.01
N THR A 227 28.79 -17.51 -14.94
CA THR A 227 27.72 -16.55 -14.77
C THR A 227 27.77 -15.47 -15.86
N ALA A 228 28.96 -14.92 -16.17
CA ALA A 228 29.10 -13.91 -17.21
C ALA A 228 28.71 -14.44 -18.60
N TYR A 229 29.06 -15.67 -18.96
CA TYR A 229 28.60 -16.27 -20.23
C TYR A 229 27.11 -16.53 -20.26
N HIS A 230 26.52 -16.93 -19.14
CA HIS A 230 25.08 -17.16 -19.01
C HIS A 230 24.31 -15.85 -19.23
N GLU A 231 24.67 -14.79 -18.51
CA GLU A 231 24.04 -13.47 -18.63
C GLU A 231 24.25 -12.83 -20.01
N ALA A 232 25.45 -12.98 -20.59
CA ALA A 232 25.72 -12.54 -21.94
C ALA A 232 24.85 -13.30 -22.99
N GLY A 233 24.57 -14.58 -22.76
CA GLY A 233 23.66 -15.36 -23.57
C GLY A 233 22.23 -14.81 -23.55
N HIS A 234 21.71 -14.47 -22.39
CA HIS A 234 20.41 -13.84 -22.23
C HIS A 234 20.35 -12.47 -22.94
N ALA A 235 21.39 -11.65 -22.76
CA ALA A 235 21.47 -10.35 -23.43
C ALA A 235 21.49 -10.46 -24.95
N LEU A 236 22.23 -11.41 -25.50
CA LEU A 236 22.30 -11.65 -26.96
C LEU A 236 20.94 -12.11 -27.52
N VAL A 237 20.23 -12.96 -26.81
CA VAL A 237 18.88 -13.40 -27.22
C VAL A 237 17.91 -12.22 -27.20
N ALA A 238 17.93 -11.42 -26.13
CA ALA A 238 17.05 -10.24 -26.00
C ALA A 238 17.28 -9.15 -27.06
N ILE A 239 18.51 -9.06 -27.62
CA ILE A 239 18.82 -8.11 -28.70
C ILE A 239 18.33 -8.62 -30.06
N LYS A 240 18.20 -9.96 -30.22
CA LYS A 240 17.84 -10.59 -31.51
C LYS A 240 16.34 -10.89 -31.65
N THR A 241 15.58 -10.83 -30.58
CA THR A 241 14.11 -10.95 -30.56
C THR A 241 13.44 -9.59 -30.50
#